data_27b5ddbc97d1f1956d81dc7c6f487165
#
_entry.id   27b5ddbc97d1f1956d81dc7c6f487165
#
_cell.length_a   1.000
_cell.length_b   1.000
_cell.length_c   1.000
_cell.angle_alpha   90.00
_cell.angle_beta   90.00
_cell.angle_gamma   90.00
#
_symmetry.space_group_name_H-M   'P 1'
#
loop_
_entity.id
_entity.type
_entity.pdbx_description
1 polymer ?
#
loop_
_entity_poly.entity_id
_entity_poly.type
_entity_poly.pdbx_seq_one_letter_code
_entity_poly.pdbx_strand_id
1 'polypeptide(L)'
;MSNLLMLLSIGLPWLGAIIIWLLGEKQRKTQHMLATLFSVAAGIASLFLLGFGSNQVTLRISMGRYFGDFTLIPDGLGVFLSAIATIVGSLTVIYSMDYMRKEAQLRRYYALVLLFIGAMAGLGLSGSLLFMFLFWEITAFCSYALISFHNDDPKAVAGGIKALIVTQLGGIGLLIGAMVIRAQIGSYQIHDFLMHARTFPPHILSLIAFGFLAAAIAKSAQVPLHTWLPDAMEAPTPVTALIHAATMVNAGVYLLARFYPALSDVPGWTISVIVVGLLSAILAALMALASNDVKRALAYSTISQLGYMVYAIGTGAVFASQFHLLSHSIFKALLFLSAGAVIQSVGTRDMRAMGSLGKDMPFVRTVFIIGCIALAGLPIANGFFSKELILEHGFVHSPRWAYLCMLIGAGITALYSVRMISMIFYGERKYIEATNDAPPAMRVSLSTLSLAVFTTWLMAGAFGNLLSNSLPFHQIQTLKVDELVLDLIAAPSTWLALLIVLIGFLFWTLRTRLRSLLGALQPLVSLTEAGFGFEQMNQGVVQVTKHLSSILRITQTGQLNWNVVGIVGGLCIVLTLLAWGV
;
A
#
# COMPACT_ATOMS: atom_id res chain seq x y z
N MET A 1 20.59 -3.60 -22.47
CA MET A 1 20.01 -4.70 -21.68
C MET A 1 18.97 -4.18 -20.68
N SER A 2 19.29 -3.15 -19.90
CA SER A 2 18.33 -2.52 -18.95
C SER A 2 17.02 -2.08 -19.62
N ASN A 3 17.04 -1.43 -20.80
CA ASN A 3 15.85 -1.02 -21.51
C ASN A 3 14.92 -2.18 -21.84
N LEU A 4 15.47 -3.31 -22.31
CA LEU A 4 14.68 -4.50 -22.58
C LEU A 4 14.05 -5.07 -21.32
N LEU A 5 14.81 -5.16 -20.22
CA LEU A 5 14.31 -5.67 -18.94
C LEU A 5 13.19 -4.79 -18.36
N MET A 6 13.30 -3.45 -18.44
CA MET A 6 12.22 -2.53 -18.06
C MET A 6 10.97 -2.75 -18.90
N LEU A 7 11.11 -2.82 -20.22
CA LEU A 7 9.99 -3.07 -21.13
C LEU A 7 9.35 -4.45 -20.89
N LEU A 8 10.14 -5.48 -20.58
CA LEU A 8 9.63 -6.81 -20.25
C LEU A 8 8.90 -6.81 -18.89
N SER A 9 9.41 -6.08 -17.89
CA SER A 9 8.76 -6.00 -16.56
C SER A 9 7.37 -5.37 -16.63
N ILE A 10 7.15 -4.42 -17.53
CA ILE A 10 5.87 -3.76 -17.78
C ILE A 10 5.05 -4.50 -18.83
N GLY A 11 5.67 -4.81 -19.97
CA GLY A 11 5.01 -5.28 -21.17
C GLY A 11 4.56 -6.72 -21.11
N LEU A 12 5.32 -7.63 -20.45
CA LEU A 12 4.91 -9.03 -20.35
C LEU A 12 3.58 -9.20 -19.59
N PRO A 13 3.37 -8.59 -18.41
CA PRO A 13 2.07 -8.67 -17.75
C PRO A 13 0.95 -8.08 -18.61
N TRP A 14 1.18 -6.95 -19.29
CA TRP A 14 0.17 -6.33 -20.14
C TRP A 14 -0.15 -7.16 -21.37
N LEU A 15 0.85 -7.75 -22.01
CA LEU A 15 0.65 -8.69 -23.11
C LEU A 15 -0.15 -9.92 -22.64
N GLY A 16 0.21 -10.46 -21.47
CA GLY A 16 -0.54 -11.55 -20.83
C GLY A 16 -1.99 -11.18 -20.54
N ALA A 17 -2.24 -9.96 -20.07
CA ALA A 17 -3.59 -9.45 -19.82
C ALA A 17 -4.43 -9.42 -21.11
N ILE A 18 -3.87 -8.91 -22.21
CA ILE A 18 -4.54 -8.85 -23.51
C ILE A 18 -4.82 -10.27 -24.05
N ILE A 19 -3.83 -11.16 -24.01
CA ILE A 19 -3.99 -12.54 -24.51
C ILE A 19 -5.08 -13.26 -23.72
N ILE A 20 -5.06 -13.17 -22.37
CA ILE A 20 -6.05 -13.83 -21.52
C ILE A 20 -7.44 -13.22 -21.72
N TRP A 21 -7.52 -11.89 -21.95
CA TRP A 21 -8.79 -11.25 -22.25
C TRP A 21 -9.42 -11.74 -23.55
N LEU A 22 -8.61 -12.09 -24.53
CA LEU A 22 -9.07 -12.63 -25.82
C LEU A 22 -9.43 -14.11 -25.77
N LEU A 23 -8.96 -14.85 -24.73
CA LEU A 23 -9.33 -16.25 -24.52
C LEU A 23 -10.78 -16.38 -24.04
N GLY A 24 -11.45 -17.45 -24.48
CA GLY A 24 -12.81 -17.75 -24.01
C GLY A 24 -12.84 -18.23 -22.55
N GLU A 25 -13.96 -18.01 -21.85
CA GLU A 25 -14.17 -18.42 -20.45
C GLU A 25 -14.00 -19.94 -20.22
N LYS A 26 -14.17 -20.74 -21.26
CA LYS A 26 -14.05 -22.21 -21.18
C LYS A 26 -12.60 -22.70 -21.01
N GLN A 27 -11.59 -21.88 -21.31
CA GLN A 27 -10.17 -22.26 -21.31
C GLN A 27 -9.48 -22.00 -19.97
N ARG A 28 -10.08 -22.41 -18.85
CA ARG A 28 -9.61 -22.09 -17.49
C ARG A 28 -8.16 -22.52 -17.22
N LYS A 29 -7.77 -23.74 -17.63
CA LYS A 29 -6.38 -24.24 -17.43
C LYS A 29 -5.37 -23.37 -18.18
N THR A 30 -5.68 -22.99 -19.42
CA THR A 30 -4.83 -22.12 -20.24
C THR A 30 -4.71 -20.73 -19.61
N GLN A 31 -5.79 -20.17 -19.07
CA GLN A 31 -5.77 -18.89 -18.38
C GLN A 31 -4.86 -18.93 -17.15
N HIS A 32 -4.94 -19.96 -16.30
CA HIS A 32 -4.05 -20.15 -15.16
C HIS A 32 -2.58 -20.26 -15.59
N MET A 33 -2.29 -21.07 -16.60
CA MET A 33 -0.92 -21.28 -17.10
C MET A 33 -0.33 -20.00 -17.70
N LEU A 34 -1.06 -19.29 -18.56
CA LEU A 34 -0.57 -18.07 -19.16
C LEU A 34 -0.41 -16.94 -18.15
N ALA A 35 -1.34 -16.77 -17.24
CA ALA A 35 -1.20 -15.78 -16.17
C ALA A 35 0.07 -16.02 -15.35
N THR A 36 0.32 -17.28 -14.97
CA THR A 36 1.54 -17.65 -14.25
C THR A 36 2.79 -17.42 -15.10
N LEU A 37 2.78 -17.84 -16.36
CA LEU A 37 3.92 -17.67 -17.28
C LEU A 37 4.31 -16.19 -17.40
N PHE A 38 3.35 -15.33 -17.75
CA PHE A 38 3.61 -13.91 -17.97
C PHE A 38 4.01 -13.18 -16.70
N SER A 39 3.37 -13.48 -15.56
CA SER A 39 3.74 -12.87 -14.28
C SER A 39 5.12 -13.30 -13.81
N VAL A 40 5.45 -14.59 -13.87
CA VAL A 40 6.77 -15.11 -13.47
C VAL A 40 7.87 -14.59 -14.40
N ALA A 41 7.63 -14.55 -15.71
CA ALA A 41 8.58 -14.00 -16.65
C ALA A 41 8.87 -12.50 -16.37
N ALA A 42 7.85 -11.72 -16.02
CA ALA A 42 8.03 -10.34 -15.58
C ALA A 42 8.80 -10.23 -14.26
N GLY A 43 8.52 -11.12 -13.30
CA GLY A 43 9.26 -11.21 -12.03
C GLY A 43 10.74 -11.51 -12.25
N ILE A 44 11.05 -12.45 -13.13
CA ILE A 44 12.42 -12.78 -13.53
C ILE A 44 13.11 -11.58 -14.20
N ALA A 45 12.41 -10.89 -15.13
CA ALA A 45 12.96 -9.69 -15.78
C ALA A 45 13.28 -8.59 -14.76
N SER A 46 12.39 -8.34 -13.79
CA SER A 46 12.61 -7.36 -12.72
C SER A 46 13.73 -7.79 -11.77
N LEU A 47 13.88 -9.07 -11.48
CA LEU A 47 14.98 -9.60 -10.67
C LEU A 47 16.33 -9.35 -11.34
N PHE A 48 16.46 -9.64 -12.63
CA PHE A 48 17.67 -9.31 -13.38
C PHE A 48 17.92 -7.80 -13.47
N LEU A 49 16.86 -6.99 -13.52
CA LEU A 49 16.97 -5.53 -13.57
C LEU A 49 17.65 -4.96 -12.31
N LEU A 50 17.53 -5.62 -11.14
CA LEU A 50 18.24 -5.22 -9.91
C LEU A 50 19.77 -5.13 -10.10
N GLY A 51 20.36 -5.93 -11.01
CA GLY A 51 21.78 -5.91 -11.33
C GLY A 51 22.19 -4.82 -12.33
N PHE A 52 21.23 -4.11 -12.94
CA PHE A 52 21.47 -3.09 -13.98
C PHE A 52 20.98 -1.69 -13.56
N GLY A 53 20.87 -1.44 -12.27
CA GLY A 53 20.43 -0.15 -11.73
C GLY A 53 21.29 1.01 -12.22
N SER A 54 20.66 2.09 -12.67
CA SER A 54 21.29 3.34 -13.11
C SER A 54 20.38 4.50 -12.76
N ASN A 55 20.97 5.61 -12.31
CA ASN A 55 20.24 6.84 -12.01
C ASN A 55 20.01 7.74 -13.24
N GLN A 56 20.31 7.26 -14.45
CA GLN A 56 20.13 7.99 -15.70
C GLN A 56 18.93 7.46 -16.47
N VAL A 57 18.29 8.36 -17.24
CA VAL A 57 17.25 8.00 -18.20
C VAL A 57 17.86 7.12 -19.29
N THR A 58 17.39 5.89 -19.39
CA THR A 58 17.91 4.93 -20.39
C THR A 58 16.97 4.73 -21.56
N LEU A 59 15.67 4.94 -21.37
CA LEU A 59 14.67 4.89 -22.44
C LEU A 59 13.95 6.23 -22.53
N ARG A 60 13.93 6.83 -23.73
CA ARG A 60 13.24 8.09 -23.99
C ARG A 60 12.50 8.00 -25.31
N ILE A 61 11.20 8.27 -25.29
CA ILE A 61 10.32 8.29 -26.45
C ILE A 61 9.57 9.62 -26.44
N SER A 62 9.72 10.43 -27.49
CA SER A 62 9.01 11.70 -27.58
C SER A 62 7.53 11.46 -27.90
N MET A 63 6.65 12.02 -27.06
CA MET A 63 5.19 11.95 -27.20
C MET A 63 4.59 13.30 -27.65
N GLY A 64 5.44 14.18 -28.18
CA GLY A 64 5.06 15.48 -28.68
C GLY A 64 5.05 16.61 -27.63
N ARG A 65 4.80 17.84 -28.11
CA ARG A 65 4.97 19.06 -27.32
C ARG A 65 4.12 19.10 -26.04
N TYR A 66 2.92 18.54 -26.06
CA TYR A 66 1.97 18.62 -24.94
C TYR A 66 2.25 17.59 -23.85
N PHE A 67 2.54 16.35 -24.24
CA PHE A 67 2.76 15.24 -23.32
C PHE A 67 4.21 15.13 -22.87
N GLY A 68 5.14 15.78 -23.57
CA GLY A 68 6.57 15.66 -23.30
C GLY A 68 7.11 14.29 -23.71
N ASP A 69 8.13 13.82 -22.99
CA ASP A 69 8.78 12.54 -23.30
C ASP A 69 8.32 11.47 -22.32
N PHE A 70 7.94 10.31 -22.82
CA PHE A 70 7.85 9.09 -22.05
C PHE A 70 9.27 8.61 -21.73
N THR A 71 9.60 8.53 -20.45
CA THR A 71 10.93 8.12 -19.99
C THR A 71 10.85 7.02 -18.96
N LEU A 72 11.78 6.07 -19.03
CA LEU A 72 11.98 5.07 -18.00
C LEU A 72 13.39 5.20 -17.43
N ILE A 73 13.49 5.06 -16.11
CA ILE A 73 14.74 5.15 -15.36
C ILE A 73 14.86 3.89 -14.48
N PRO A 74 15.89 3.06 -14.67
CA PRO A 74 16.11 1.88 -13.84
C PRO A 74 16.91 2.25 -12.57
N ASP A 75 16.49 3.28 -11.86
CA ASP A 75 17.15 3.67 -10.62
C ASP A 75 16.73 2.78 -9.44
N GLY A 76 17.46 2.85 -8.34
CA GLY A 76 17.31 1.95 -7.21
C GLY A 76 15.89 1.89 -6.64
N LEU A 77 15.23 3.04 -6.44
CA LEU A 77 13.85 3.09 -5.96
C LEU A 77 12.85 2.51 -6.97
N GLY A 78 13.02 2.84 -8.25
CA GLY A 78 12.12 2.39 -9.31
C GLY A 78 12.22 0.89 -9.55
N VAL A 79 13.45 0.37 -9.66
CA VAL A 79 13.70 -1.05 -9.84
C VAL A 79 13.22 -1.86 -8.63
N PHE A 80 13.44 -1.37 -7.42
CA PHE A 80 12.96 -1.96 -6.18
C PHE A 80 11.42 -2.11 -6.16
N LEU A 81 10.69 -1.03 -6.44
CA LEU A 81 9.22 -1.07 -6.47
C LEU A 81 8.71 -2.02 -7.57
N SER A 82 9.34 -1.99 -8.76
CA SER A 82 9.02 -2.91 -9.87
C SER A 82 9.25 -4.37 -9.46
N ALA A 83 10.37 -4.67 -8.80
CA ALA A 83 10.69 -6.03 -8.35
C ALA A 83 9.68 -6.54 -7.32
N ILE A 84 9.32 -5.73 -6.32
CA ILE A 84 8.29 -6.11 -5.34
C ILE A 84 6.95 -6.39 -6.05
N ALA A 85 6.50 -5.48 -6.91
CA ALA A 85 5.20 -5.62 -7.57
C ALA A 85 5.13 -6.88 -8.45
N THR A 86 6.20 -7.18 -9.20
CA THR A 86 6.24 -8.33 -10.11
C THR A 86 6.48 -9.65 -9.38
N ILE A 87 7.39 -9.73 -8.41
CA ILE A 87 7.72 -10.96 -7.70
C ILE A 87 6.59 -11.39 -6.77
N VAL A 88 6.13 -10.49 -5.89
CA VAL A 88 5.00 -10.80 -4.99
C VAL A 88 3.71 -10.96 -5.79
N GLY A 89 3.54 -10.19 -6.87
CA GLY A 89 2.45 -10.37 -7.83
C GLY A 89 2.45 -11.76 -8.45
N SER A 90 3.61 -12.28 -8.87
CA SER A 90 3.75 -13.64 -9.41
C SER A 90 3.39 -14.72 -8.39
N LEU A 91 3.84 -14.57 -7.14
CA LEU A 91 3.47 -15.49 -6.06
C LEU A 91 1.95 -15.46 -5.79
N THR A 92 1.33 -14.29 -5.89
CA THR A 92 -0.11 -14.14 -5.77
C THR A 92 -0.86 -14.81 -6.93
N VAL A 93 -0.35 -14.71 -8.16
CA VAL A 93 -0.91 -15.39 -9.34
C VAL A 93 -0.78 -16.91 -9.21
N ILE A 94 0.37 -17.43 -8.75
CA ILE A 94 0.56 -18.86 -8.46
C ILE A 94 -0.45 -19.33 -7.40
N TYR A 95 -0.57 -18.62 -6.28
CA TYR A 95 -1.56 -18.91 -5.24
C TYR A 95 -2.99 -18.95 -5.80
N SER A 96 -3.32 -18.08 -6.74
CA SER A 96 -4.63 -17.97 -7.34
C SER A 96 -5.01 -19.16 -8.21
N MET A 97 -4.07 -20.00 -8.64
CA MET A 97 -4.37 -21.23 -9.41
C MET A 97 -5.29 -22.17 -8.61
N ASP A 98 -5.07 -22.26 -7.31
CA ASP A 98 -5.91 -23.09 -6.43
C ASP A 98 -7.08 -22.28 -5.85
N TYR A 99 -6.81 -21.03 -5.39
CA TYR A 99 -7.81 -20.21 -4.73
C TYR A 99 -8.99 -19.86 -5.65
N MET A 100 -8.70 -19.43 -6.89
CA MET A 100 -9.71 -19.00 -7.86
C MET A 100 -10.25 -20.15 -8.73
N ARG A 101 -9.92 -21.41 -8.39
CA ARG A 101 -10.24 -22.58 -9.22
C ARG A 101 -11.73 -22.75 -9.50
N LYS A 102 -12.60 -22.36 -8.55
CA LYS A 102 -14.06 -22.50 -8.65
C LYS A 102 -14.76 -21.19 -9.07
N GLU A 103 -14.04 -20.07 -9.07
CA GLU A 103 -14.61 -18.74 -9.33
C GLU A 103 -15.02 -18.55 -10.80
N ALA A 104 -16.13 -17.86 -11.02
CA ALA A 104 -16.54 -17.40 -12.34
C ALA A 104 -15.66 -16.20 -12.80
N GLN A 105 -15.74 -15.81 -14.08
CA GLN A 105 -15.05 -14.65 -14.64
C GLN A 105 -13.52 -14.66 -14.47
N LEU A 106 -12.91 -15.84 -14.53
CA LEU A 106 -11.47 -16.02 -14.34
C LEU A 106 -10.64 -15.21 -15.33
N ARG A 107 -11.12 -15.04 -16.55
CA ARG A 107 -10.54 -14.19 -17.60
C ARG A 107 -10.41 -12.74 -17.13
N ARG A 108 -11.50 -12.16 -16.61
CA ARG A 108 -11.52 -10.79 -16.07
C ARG A 108 -10.54 -10.65 -14.90
N TYR A 109 -10.53 -11.63 -14.01
CA TYR A 109 -9.64 -11.65 -12.87
C TYR A 109 -8.16 -11.55 -13.28
N TYR A 110 -7.67 -12.48 -14.10
CA TYR A 110 -6.26 -12.52 -14.49
C TYR A 110 -5.85 -11.34 -15.36
N ALA A 111 -6.71 -10.90 -16.28
CA ALA A 111 -6.41 -9.73 -17.09
C ALA A 111 -6.19 -8.47 -16.22
N LEU A 112 -7.07 -8.23 -15.24
CA LEU A 112 -6.92 -7.10 -14.33
C LEU A 112 -5.72 -7.23 -13.39
N VAL A 113 -5.44 -8.43 -12.86
CA VAL A 113 -4.27 -8.68 -12.01
C VAL A 113 -2.96 -8.42 -12.78
N LEU A 114 -2.85 -8.92 -13.99
CA LEU A 114 -1.65 -8.71 -14.83
C LEU A 114 -1.51 -7.24 -15.25
N LEU A 115 -2.61 -6.59 -15.63
CA LEU A 115 -2.62 -5.15 -15.94
C LEU A 115 -2.12 -4.34 -14.73
N PHE A 116 -2.57 -4.71 -13.54
CA PHE A 116 -2.19 -4.08 -12.28
C PHE A 116 -0.69 -4.25 -11.97
N ILE A 117 -0.16 -5.47 -12.10
CA ILE A 117 1.27 -5.76 -11.89
C ILE A 117 2.14 -4.91 -12.83
N GLY A 118 1.82 -4.90 -14.12
CA GLY A 118 2.58 -4.10 -15.09
C GLY A 118 2.46 -2.59 -14.87
N ALA A 119 1.27 -2.10 -14.45
CA ALA A 119 1.09 -0.70 -14.11
C ALA A 119 1.92 -0.27 -12.90
N MET A 120 2.04 -1.13 -11.88
CA MET A 120 2.89 -0.86 -10.72
C MET A 120 4.39 -0.84 -11.09
N ALA A 121 4.83 -1.77 -11.96
CA ALA A 121 6.20 -1.75 -12.48
C ALA A 121 6.47 -0.47 -13.28
N GLY A 122 5.53 -0.05 -14.13
CA GLY A 122 5.62 1.19 -14.90
C GLY A 122 5.64 2.44 -14.00
N LEU A 123 4.86 2.46 -12.92
CA LEU A 123 4.86 3.54 -11.94
C LEU A 123 6.24 3.72 -11.31
N GLY A 124 6.85 2.64 -10.83
CA GLY A 124 8.18 2.67 -10.23
C GLY A 124 9.27 3.12 -11.19
N LEU A 125 9.25 2.62 -12.42
CA LEU A 125 10.28 2.88 -13.43
C LEU A 125 10.06 4.19 -14.21
N SER A 126 8.94 4.89 -14.01
CA SER A 126 8.66 6.14 -14.73
C SER A 126 9.61 7.26 -14.34
N GLY A 127 10.24 7.88 -15.34
CA GLY A 127 11.06 9.08 -15.21
C GLY A 127 10.29 10.39 -15.45
N SER A 128 9.02 10.30 -15.87
CA SER A 128 8.15 11.44 -16.14
C SER A 128 6.95 11.46 -15.18
N LEU A 129 6.69 12.60 -14.56
CA LEU A 129 5.57 12.81 -13.64
C LEU A 129 4.21 12.54 -14.30
N LEU A 130 4.04 12.95 -15.57
CA LEU A 130 2.80 12.73 -16.29
C LEU A 130 2.54 11.24 -16.53
N PHE A 131 3.56 10.49 -16.94
CA PHE A 131 3.42 9.04 -17.15
C PHE A 131 3.38 8.26 -15.84
N MET A 132 4.05 8.74 -14.78
CA MET A 132 3.87 8.22 -13.43
C MET A 132 2.41 8.38 -12.99
N PHE A 133 1.79 9.54 -13.23
CA PHE A 133 0.37 9.76 -12.96
C PHE A 133 -0.52 8.83 -13.79
N LEU A 134 -0.22 8.60 -15.06
CA LEU A 134 -0.98 7.66 -15.89
C LEU A 134 -0.96 6.23 -15.31
N PHE A 135 0.22 5.72 -14.95
CA PHE A 135 0.33 4.42 -14.27
C PHE A 135 -0.38 4.42 -12.91
N TRP A 136 -0.31 5.52 -12.18
CA TRP A 136 -1.04 5.71 -10.91
C TRP A 136 -2.55 5.54 -11.10
N GLU A 137 -3.11 6.10 -12.16
CA GLU A 137 -4.53 6.00 -12.48
C GLU A 137 -4.93 4.60 -12.97
N ILE A 138 -4.09 3.95 -13.78
CA ILE A 138 -4.32 2.56 -14.18
C ILE A 138 -4.38 1.65 -12.94
N THR A 139 -3.51 1.87 -11.93
CA THR A 139 -3.57 1.10 -10.68
C THR A 139 -4.85 1.37 -9.89
N ALA A 140 -5.37 2.60 -9.89
CA ALA A 140 -6.64 2.94 -9.23
C ALA A 140 -7.82 2.24 -9.92
N PHE A 141 -7.85 2.26 -11.25
CA PHE A 141 -8.86 1.56 -12.04
C PHE A 141 -8.84 0.04 -11.80
N CYS A 142 -7.65 -0.58 -11.87
CA CYS A 142 -7.51 -2.02 -11.62
C CYS A 142 -7.98 -2.40 -10.22
N SER A 143 -7.63 -1.60 -9.20
CA SER A 143 -8.06 -1.86 -7.83
C SER A 143 -9.57 -1.77 -7.67
N TYR A 144 -10.20 -0.73 -8.24
CA TYR A 144 -11.66 -0.61 -8.28
C TYR A 144 -12.32 -1.85 -8.89
N ALA A 145 -11.87 -2.23 -10.10
CA ALA A 145 -12.45 -3.35 -10.84
C ALA A 145 -12.24 -4.72 -10.15
N LEU A 146 -11.13 -4.86 -9.40
CA LEU A 146 -10.80 -6.07 -8.63
C LEU A 146 -11.50 -6.09 -7.26
N ILE A 147 -11.71 -4.94 -6.60
CA ILE A 147 -12.49 -4.86 -5.35
C ILE A 147 -13.96 -5.18 -5.65
N SER A 148 -14.48 -4.63 -6.75
CA SER A 148 -15.83 -4.90 -7.24
C SER A 148 -15.92 -6.19 -8.07
N PHE A 149 -15.05 -7.18 -7.82
CA PHE A 149 -15.01 -8.42 -8.61
C PHE A 149 -16.34 -9.18 -8.53
N HIS A 150 -16.88 -9.32 -7.33
CA HIS A 150 -18.23 -9.84 -7.08
C HIS A 150 -19.24 -8.70 -7.26
N ASN A 151 -19.54 -8.36 -8.53
CA ASN A 151 -20.41 -7.24 -8.88
C ASN A 151 -21.90 -7.43 -8.53
N ASP A 152 -22.29 -8.64 -8.15
CA ASP A 152 -23.60 -8.95 -7.60
C ASP A 152 -23.72 -8.59 -6.10
N ASP A 153 -22.60 -8.36 -5.42
CA ASP A 153 -22.59 -7.92 -4.02
C ASP A 153 -22.50 -6.38 -3.93
N PRO A 154 -23.57 -5.71 -3.44
CA PRO A 154 -23.59 -4.27 -3.27
C PRO A 154 -22.46 -3.73 -2.38
N LYS A 155 -21.96 -4.52 -1.40
CA LYS A 155 -20.85 -4.13 -0.53
C LYS A 155 -19.54 -4.10 -1.29
N ALA A 156 -19.30 -5.08 -2.15
CA ALA A 156 -18.10 -5.12 -2.99
C ALA A 156 -18.09 -3.94 -3.98
N VAL A 157 -19.22 -3.65 -4.60
CA VAL A 157 -19.37 -2.50 -5.53
C VAL A 157 -19.14 -1.18 -4.78
N ALA A 158 -19.79 -0.98 -3.63
CA ALA A 158 -19.63 0.23 -2.82
C ALA A 158 -18.18 0.42 -2.34
N GLY A 159 -17.53 -0.65 -1.89
CA GLY A 159 -16.11 -0.64 -1.49
C GLY A 159 -15.17 -0.25 -2.62
N GLY A 160 -15.41 -0.79 -3.82
CA GLY A 160 -14.62 -0.44 -5.01
C GLY A 160 -14.82 1.02 -5.42
N ILE A 161 -16.06 1.51 -5.47
CA ILE A 161 -16.36 2.92 -5.80
C ILE A 161 -15.72 3.85 -4.78
N LYS A 162 -15.82 3.55 -3.48
CA LYS A 162 -15.18 4.35 -2.42
C LYS A 162 -13.67 4.40 -2.60
N ALA A 163 -13.04 3.25 -2.89
CA ALA A 163 -11.60 3.19 -3.16
C ALA A 163 -11.21 4.04 -4.37
N LEU A 164 -11.97 3.96 -5.47
CA LEU A 164 -11.74 4.77 -6.66
C LEU A 164 -11.84 6.27 -6.36
N ILE A 165 -12.95 6.72 -5.76
CA ILE A 165 -13.19 8.15 -5.47
C ILE A 165 -12.09 8.72 -4.58
N VAL A 166 -11.77 8.04 -3.46
CA VAL A 166 -10.76 8.55 -2.51
C VAL A 166 -9.38 8.63 -3.15
N THR A 167 -8.97 7.60 -3.90
CA THR A 167 -7.65 7.58 -4.53
C THR A 167 -7.53 8.53 -5.72
N GLN A 168 -8.63 8.78 -6.43
CA GLN A 168 -8.70 9.77 -7.51
C GLN A 168 -8.60 11.20 -6.96
N LEU A 169 -9.37 11.52 -5.91
CA LEU A 169 -9.29 12.84 -5.26
C LEU A 169 -7.85 13.16 -4.79
N GLY A 170 -7.16 12.18 -4.21
CA GLY A 170 -5.76 12.35 -3.87
C GLY A 170 -4.87 12.49 -5.12
N GLY A 171 -5.12 11.69 -6.16
CA GLY A 171 -4.38 11.71 -7.42
C GLY A 171 -4.40 13.06 -8.14
N ILE A 172 -5.47 13.84 -7.97
CA ILE A 172 -5.55 15.23 -8.48
C ILE A 172 -4.38 16.07 -7.95
N GLY A 173 -3.97 15.88 -6.70
CA GLY A 173 -2.82 16.59 -6.13
C GLY A 173 -1.50 16.29 -6.87
N LEU A 174 -1.28 15.03 -7.26
CA LEU A 174 -0.13 14.64 -8.09
C LEU A 174 -0.21 15.26 -9.49
N LEU A 175 -1.38 15.24 -10.12
CA LEU A 175 -1.59 15.81 -11.45
C LEU A 175 -1.36 17.33 -11.44
N ILE A 176 -1.97 18.05 -10.49
CA ILE A 176 -1.77 19.50 -10.34
C ILE A 176 -0.29 19.81 -10.15
N GLY A 177 0.39 19.08 -9.25
CA GLY A 177 1.82 19.26 -9.05
C GLY A 177 2.63 19.03 -10.32
N ALA A 178 2.34 17.99 -11.10
CA ALA A 178 3.01 17.72 -12.37
C ALA A 178 2.77 18.84 -13.40
N MET A 179 1.55 19.37 -13.49
CA MET A 179 1.21 20.47 -14.39
C MET A 179 1.90 21.79 -13.99
N VAL A 180 1.95 22.07 -12.68
CA VAL A 180 2.64 23.26 -12.15
C VAL A 180 4.15 23.16 -12.42
N ILE A 181 4.76 22.01 -12.18
CA ILE A 181 6.18 21.77 -12.51
C ILE A 181 6.42 22.01 -14.00
N ARG A 182 5.59 21.46 -14.86
CA ARG A 182 5.66 21.70 -16.32
C ARG A 182 5.57 23.18 -16.68
N ALA A 183 4.68 23.91 -16.02
CA ALA A 183 4.51 25.35 -16.25
C ALA A 183 5.75 26.15 -15.83
N GLN A 184 6.43 25.76 -14.75
CA GLN A 184 7.60 26.46 -14.22
C GLN A 184 8.90 26.18 -15.00
N ILE A 185 9.16 24.91 -15.34
CA ILE A 185 10.46 24.49 -15.94
C ILE A 185 10.33 23.93 -17.35
N GLY A 186 9.13 23.89 -17.92
CA GLY A 186 8.93 23.37 -19.28
C GLY A 186 9.04 21.86 -19.43
N SER A 187 9.19 21.08 -18.34
CA SER A 187 9.46 19.64 -18.36
C SER A 187 8.60 18.87 -17.33
N TYR A 188 8.19 17.65 -17.67
CA TYR A 188 7.60 16.69 -16.74
C TYR A 188 8.63 15.73 -16.13
N GLN A 189 9.91 15.87 -16.48
CA GLN A 189 10.93 14.93 -16.03
C GLN A 189 11.18 15.06 -14.53
N ILE A 190 11.17 13.93 -13.84
CA ILE A 190 11.43 13.87 -12.38
C ILE A 190 12.84 14.41 -12.08
N HIS A 191 13.82 14.07 -12.91
CA HIS A 191 15.18 14.57 -12.77
C HIS A 191 15.24 16.09 -12.82
N ASP A 192 14.58 16.71 -13.81
CA ASP A 192 14.57 18.17 -13.98
C ASP A 192 13.92 18.86 -12.77
N PHE A 193 12.81 18.31 -12.27
CA PHE A 193 12.17 18.84 -11.06
C PHE A 193 13.11 18.78 -9.86
N LEU A 194 13.74 17.64 -9.59
CA LEU A 194 14.64 17.47 -8.45
C LEU A 194 15.84 18.43 -8.52
N MET A 195 16.36 18.71 -9.73
CA MET A 195 17.46 19.66 -9.92
C MET A 195 17.05 21.12 -9.68
N HIS A 196 15.82 21.48 -10.04
CA HIS A 196 15.36 22.87 -10.01
C HIS A 196 14.43 23.19 -8.83
N ALA A 197 14.09 22.22 -7.98
CA ALA A 197 13.10 22.41 -6.92
C ALA A 197 13.41 23.61 -6.01
N ARG A 198 14.69 23.83 -5.69
CA ARG A 198 15.13 24.96 -4.85
C ARG A 198 15.02 26.33 -5.52
N THR A 199 14.81 26.39 -6.83
CA THR A 199 14.63 27.66 -7.56
C THR A 199 13.16 28.08 -7.64
N PHE A 200 12.23 27.23 -7.19
CA PHE A 200 10.81 27.53 -7.24
C PHE A 200 10.42 28.54 -6.16
N PRO A 201 9.46 29.45 -6.46
CA PRO A 201 8.85 30.29 -5.43
C PRO A 201 8.31 29.42 -4.28
N PRO A 202 8.51 29.82 -3.00
CA PRO A 202 8.12 28.99 -1.85
C PRO A 202 6.65 28.55 -1.84
N HIS A 203 5.72 29.41 -2.26
CA HIS A 203 4.29 29.08 -2.33
C HIS A 203 3.98 28.04 -3.41
N ILE A 204 4.69 28.08 -4.54
CA ILE A 204 4.55 27.09 -5.62
C ILE A 204 5.11 25.74 -5.17
N LEU A 205 6.30 25.73 -4.55
CA LEU A 205 6.88 24.47 -4.03
C LEU A 205 6.00 23.88 -2.92
N SER A 206 5.39 24.72 -2.06
CA SER A 206 4.44 24.28 -1.05
C SER A 206 3.19 23.66 -1.68
N LEU A 207 2.62 24.25 -2.74
CA LEU A 207 1.47 23.68 -3.46
C LEU A 207 1.79 22.28 -3.99
N ILE A 208 2.97 22.10 -4.62
CA ILE A 208 3.44 20.81 -5.12
C ILE A 208 3.62 19.81 -3.95
N ALA A 209 4.29 20.23 -2.87
CA ALA A 209 4.61 19.37 -1.73
C ALA A 209 3.35 18.85 -1.03
N PHE A 210 2.37 19.70 -0.75
CA PHE A 210 1.12 19.29 -0.13
C PHE A 210 0.18 18.57 -1.10
N GLY A 211 0.24 18.87 -2.39
CA GLY A 211 -0.45 18.09 -3.43
C GLY A 211 0.07 16.64 -3.51
N PHE A 212 1.38 16.45 -3.48
CA PHE A 212 2.00 15.11 -3.45
C PHE A 212 1.72 14.38 -2.13
N LEU A 213 1.71 15.10 -1.01
CA LEU A 213 1.32 14.54 0.28
C LEU A 213 -0.14 14.06 0.27
N ALA A 214 -1.06 14.84 -0.27
CA ALA A 214 -2.47 14.44 -0.40
C ALA A 214 -2.63 13.18 -1.27
N ALA A 215 -1.91 13.09 -2.41
CA ALA A 215 -1.88 11.90 -3.25
C ALA A 215 -1.35 10.67 -2.48
N ALA A 216 -0.27 10.84 -1.72
CA ALA A 216 0.32 9.77 -0.93
C ALA A 216 -0.61 9.30 0.19
N ILE A 217 -1.23 10.22 0.94
CA ILE A 217 -2.20 9.93 2.01
C ILE A 217 -3.38 9.11 1.47
N ALA A 218 -3.93 9.50 0.34
CA ALA A 218 -5.07 8.82 -0.25
C ALA A 218 -4.70 7.41 -0.73
N LYS A 219 -3.59 7.27 -1.46
CA LYS A 219 -3.15 6.00 -2.05
C LYS A 219 -2.67 5.01 -1.01
N SER A 220 -1.91 5.49 0.00
CA SER A 220 -1.42 4.67 1.12
C SER A 220 -2.42 4.54 2.27
N ALA A 221 -3.67 4.94 2.06
CA ALA A 221 -4.74 4.85 3.05
C ALA A 221 -4.32 5.40 4.43
N GLN A 222 -3.73 6.59 4.46
CA GLN A 222 -3.38 7.25 5.71
C GLN A 222 -4.53 8.12 6.23
N VAL A 223 -4.57 8.35 7.52
CA VAL A 223 -5.58 9.23 8.16
C VAL A 223 -5.46 10.65 7.57
N PRO A 224 -6.59 11.29 7.20
CA PRO A 224 -7.99 10.87 7.37
C PRO A 224 -8.58 10.03 6.21
N LEU A 225 -7.85 9.80 5.11
CA LEU A 225 -8.34 9.17 3.88
C LEU A 225 -8.20 7.63 3.88
N HIS A 226 -8.18 6.99 5.05
CA HIS A 226 -7.88 5.55 5.20
C HIS A 226 -9.10 4.63 5.04
N THR A 227 -10.31 5.14 5.15
CA THR A 227 -11.54 4.33 5.34
C THR A 227 -11.89 3.43 4.16
N TRP A 228 -11.36 3.71 2.96
CA TRP A 228 -11.58 2.87 1.79
C TRP A 228 -10.91 1.50 1.89
N LEU A 229 -9.79 1.41 2.62
CA LEU A 229 -8.97 0.20 2.66
C LEU A 229 -9.64 -0.96 3.42
N PRO A 230 -10.27 -0.77 4.61
CA PRO A 230 -11.07 -1.80 5.25
C PRO A 230 -12.31 -2.22 4.44
N ASP A 231 -12.90 -1.32 3.65
CA ASP A 231 -14.06 -1.63 2.82
C ASP A 231 -13.66 -2.37 1.53
N ALA A 232 -12.40 -2.26 1.11
CA ALA A 232 -11.83 -3.06 0.02
C ALA A 232 -11.69 -4.56 0.36
N MET A 233 -11.98 -4.99 1.60
CA MET A 233 -11.88 -6.39 2.04
C MET A 233 -12.95 -7.31 1.45
N GLU A 234 -13.88 -6.80 0.70
CA GLU A 234 -14.86 -7.59 -0.05
C GLU A 234 -14.25 -8.24 -1.31
N ALA A 235 -13.09 -7.77 -1.78
CA ALA A 235 -12.33 -8.40 -2.86
C ALA A 235 -11.92 -9.84 -2.55
N PRO A 236 -11.70 -10.72 -3.57
CA PRO A 236 -11.06 -12.01 -3.38
C PRO A 236 -9.72 -11.88 -2.65
N THR A 237 -9.37 -12.85 -1.80
CA THR A 237 -8.18 -12.70 -0.92
C THR A 237 -6.86 -12.51 -1.68
N PRO A 238 -6.58 -13.15 -2.83
CA PRO A 238 -5.36 -12.85 -3.58
C PRO A 238 -5.30 -11.40 -4.05
N VAL A 239 -6.44 -10.80 -4.39
CA VAL A 239 -6.52 -9.36 -4.72
C VAL A 239 -6.16 -8.49 -3.52
N THR A 240 -6.72 -8.80 -2.35
CA THR A 240 -6.38 -8.05 -1.13
C THR A 240 -4.91 -8.21 -0.77
N ALA A 241 -4.33 -9.39 -0.92
CA ALA A 241 -2.90 -9.60 -0.72
C ALA A 241 -2.06 -8.73 -1.68
N LEU A 242 -2.43 -8.67 -2.96
CA LEU A 242 -1.74 -7.87 -3.96
C LEU A 242 -1.81 -6.37 -3.65
N ILE A 243 -3.02 -5.84 -3.37
CA ILE A 243 -3.25 -4.41 -3.07
C ILE A 243 -2.47 -3.98 -1.83
N HIS A 244 -2.50 -4.79 -0.75
CA HIS A 244 -1.98 -4.41 0.57
C HIS A 244 -0.49 -4.70 0.76
N ALA A 245 0.07 -5.68 0.03
CA ALA A 245 1.44 -6.10 0.25
C ALA A 245 2.41 -5.47 -0.74
N ALA A 246 2.10 -5.52 -2.05
CA ALA A 246 3.13 -5.29 -3.05
C ALA A 246 2.86 -4.13 -4.00
N THR A 247 1.62 -3.55 -3.97
CA THR A 247 1.23 -2.66 -5.04
C THR A 247 0.68 -1.33 -4.53
N MET A 248 -0.60 -1.09 -4.71
CA MET A 248 -1.24 0.21 -4.64
C MET A 248 -0.89 1.04 -3.40
N VAL A 249 -0.96 0.42 -2.21
CA VAL A 249 -0.73 1.16 -0.96
C VAL A 249 0.73 1.55 -0.74
N ASN A 250 1.67 0.90 -1.41
CA ASN A 250 3.10 1.21 -1.35
C ASN A 250 3.45 2.42 -2.22
N ALA A 251 2.62 2.73 -3.24
CA ALA A 251 2.88 3.81 -4.18
C ALA A 251 2.95 5.19 -3.51
N GLY A 252 2.13 5.45 -2.48
CA GLY A 252 2.19 6.72 -1.75
C GLY A 252 3.46 6.88 -0.93
N VAL A 253 3.90 5.81 -0.23
CA VAL A 253 5.18 5.80 0.49
C VAL A 253 6.35 5.99 -0.48
N TYR A 254 6.31 5.32 -1.62
CA TYR A 254 7.29 5.49 -2.70
C TYR A 254 7.32 6.94 -3.21
N LEU A 255 6.16 7.57 -3.44
CA LEU A 255 6.04 8.95 -3.89
C LEU A 255 6.73 9.90 -2.90
N LEU A 256 6.45 9.77 -1.60
CA LEU A 256 7.08 10.60 -0.57
C LEU A 256 8.60 10.38 -0.51
N ALA A 257 9.06 9.13 -0.59
CA ALA A 257 10.49 8.81 -0.62
C ALA A 257 11.17 9.40 -1.87
N ARG A 258 10.56 9.25 -3.04
CA ARG A 258 11.07 9.76 -4.33
C ARG A 258 11.31 11.26 -4.31
N PHE A 259 10.40 12.03 -3.70
CA PHE A 259 10.45 13.49 -3.72
C PHE A 259 10.93 14.11 -2.40
N TYR A 260 11.30 13.30 -1.42
CA TYR A 260 11.84 13.77 -0.14
C TYR A 260 12.96 14.82 -0.31
N PRO A 261 13.97 14.61 -1.19
CA PRO A 261 15.07 15.57 -1.32
C PRO A 261 14.66 16.95 -1.82
N ALA A 262 13.55 17.04 -2.57
CA ALA A 262 13.02 18.29 -3.09
C ALA A 262 12.05 18.98 -2.11
N LEU A 263 11.41 18.21 -1.22
CA LEU A 263 10.26 18.67 -0.43
C LEU A 263 10.56 18.77 1.08
N SER A 264 11.65 18.18 1.56
CA SER A 264 12.01 18.15 2.99
C SER A 264 12.18 19.55 3.60
N ASP A 265 12.65 20.51 2.81
CA ASP A 265 12.91 21.88 3.25
C ASP A 265 11.63 22.77 3.18
N VAL A 266 10.50 22.26 2.67
CA VAL A 266 9.25 23.01 2.60
C VAL A 266 8.68 23.22 4.00
N PRO A 267 8.40 24.48 4.41
CA PRO A 267 7.88 24.76 5.74
C PRO A 267 6.61 23.97 6.08
N GLY A 268 6.64 23.25 7.20
CA GLY A 268 5.52 22.47 7.70
C GLY A 268 5.31 21.10 7.03
N TRP A 269 5.99 20.79 5.92
CA TRP A 269 5.77 19.54 5.21
C TRP A 269 6.24 18.33 6.03
N THR A 270 7.47 18.33 6.53
CA THR A 270 8.02 17.23 7.34
C THR A 270 7.20 16.95 8.59
N ILE A 271 6.77 18.02 9.29
CA ILE A 271 5.92 17.85 10.47
C ILE A 271 4.54 17.28 10.12
N SER A 272 3.97 17.69 8.98
CA SER A 272 2.70 17.12 8.49
C SER A 272 2.85 15.63 8.15
N VAL A 273 3.95 15.23 7.53
CA VAL A 273 4.27 13.82 7.23
C VAL A 273 4.43 13.02 8.53
N ILE A 274 5.15 13.54 9.53
CA ILE A 274 5.29 12.90 10.85
C ILE A 274 3.92 12.71 11.51
N VAL A 275 3.10 13.76 11.58
CA VAL A 275 1.79 13.73 12.24
C VAL A 275 0.85 12.74 11.55
N VAL A 276 0.77 12.76 10.22
CA VAL A 276 -0.06 11.81 9.44
C VAL A 276 0.39 10.38 9.68
N GLY A 277 1.69 10.12 9.62
CA GLY A 277 2.24 8.78 9.86
C GLY A 277 1.95 8.27 11.27
N LEU A 278 2.16 9.13 12.28
CA LEU A 278 1.92 8.81 13.68
C LEU A 278 0.44 8.54 13.98
N LEU A 279 -0.46 9.42 13.54
CA LEU A 279 -1.90 9.23 13.73
C LEU A 279 -2.36 7.94 13.05
N SER A 280 -1.90 7.67 11.83
CA SER A 280 -2.23 6.45 11.10
C SER A 280 -1.70 5.20 11.81
N ALA A 281 -0.47 5.24 12.31
CA ALA A 281 0.15 4.11 13.01
C ALA A 281 -0.66 3.71 14.25
N ILE A 282 -1.04 4.68 15.09
CA ILE A 282 -1.72 4.43 16.37
C ILE A 282 -3.19 4.11 16.18
N LEU A 283 -3.94 4.96 15.47
CA LEU A 283 -5.40 4.77 15.34
C LEU A 283 -5.72 3.47 14.62
N ALA A 284 -4.97 3.15 13.55
CA ALA A 284 -5.17 1.90 12.84
C ALA A 284 -4.74 0.67 13.66
N ALA A 285 -3.71 0.75 14.50
CA ALA A 285 -3.34 -0.35 15.39
C ALA A 285 -4.45 -0.65 16.41
N LEU A 286 -5.09 0.39 16.97
CA LEU A 286 -6.25 0.25 17.85
C LEU A 286 -7.44 -0.37 17.12
N MET A 287 -7.75 0.08 15.89
CA MET A 287 -8.82 -0.50 15.08
C MET A 287 -8.53 -1.95 14.69
N ALA A 288 -7.27 -2.32 14.43
CA ALA A 288 -6.87 -3.70 14.20
C ALA A 288 -7.13 -4.58 15.42
N LEU A 289 -6.83 -4.06 16.62
CA LEU A 289 -7.07 -4.75 17.89
C LEU A 289 -8.56 -4.96 18.16
N ALA A 290 -9.42 -4.01 17.82
CA ALA A 290 -10.87 -4.11 18.02
C ALA A 290 -11.57 -5.02 16.98
N SER A 291 -11.02 -5.15 15.77
CA SER A 291 -11.66 -5.89 14.67
C SER A 291 -11.73 -7.40 14.92
N ASN A 292 -12.91 -7.99 14.69
CA ASN A 292 -13.13 -9.43 14.72
C ASN A 292 -13.07 -10.10 13.33
N ASP A 293 -13.12 -9.32 12.26
CA ASP A 293 -12.89 -9.79 10.89
C ASP A 293 -11.39 -9.85 10.61
N VAL A 294 -10.85 -11.03 10.28
CA VAL A 294 -9.42 -11.23 10.07
C VAL A 294 -8.86 -10.38 8.91
N LYS A 295 -9.62 -10.22 7.81
CA LYS A 295 -9.19 -9.38 6.68
C LYS A 295 -9.18 -7.90 7.06
N ARG A 296 -10.19 -7.43 7.78
CA ARG A 296 -10.23 -6.03 8.27
C ARG A 296 -9.13 -5.76 9.30
N ALA A 297 -8.85 -6.69 10.21
CA ALA A 297 -7.73 -6.57 11.14
C ALA A 297 -6.39 -6.46 10.40
N LEU A 298 -6.18 -7.28 9.37
CA LEU A 298 -4.99 -7.21 8.51
C LEU A 298 -4.94 -5.91 7.68
N ALA A 299 -6.09 -5.37 7.25
CA ALA A 299 -6.17 -4.08 6.56
C ALA A 299 -5.77 -2.92 7.47
N TYR A 300 -6.34 -2.85 8.67
CA TYR A 300 -5.95 -1.84 9.66
C TYR A 300 -4.47 -1.97 10.06
N SER A 301 -3.96 -3.19 10.20
CA SER A 301 -2.54 -3.39 10.45
C SER A 301 -1.66 -2.95 9.27
N THR A 302 -2.16 -2.97 8.02
CA THR A 302 -1.46 -2.38 6.86
C THR A 302 -1.40 -0.87 6.98
N ILE A 303 -2.52 -0.19 7.28
CA ILE A 303 -2.56 1.27 7.49
C ILE A 303 -1.56 1.68 8.57
N SER A 304 -1.53 0.92 9.68
CA SER A 304 -0.60 1.15 10.78
C SER A 304 0.86 1.05 10.34
N GLN A 305 1.25 -0.02 9.63
CA GLN A 305 2.64 -0.22 9.19
C GLN A 305 3.06 0.81 8.11
N LEU A 306 2.16 1.19 7.21
CA LEU A 306 2.40 2.31 6.29
C LEU A 306 2.57 3.63 7.06
N GLY A 307 1.85 3.81 8.16
CA GLY A 307 2.03 4.93 9.08
C GLY A 307 3.45 5.00 9.64
N TYR A 308 4.05 3.86 10.01
CA TYR A 308 5.48 3.79 10.41
C TYR A 308 6.41 4.26 9.29
N MET A 309 6.14 3.84 8.05
CA MET A 309 6.97 4.23 6.89
C MET A 309 6.84 5.73 6.58
N VAL A 310 5.63 6.26 6.64
CA VAL A 310 5.37 7.70 6.43
C VAL A 310 6.04 8.53 7.53
N TYR A 311 5.90 8.12 8.80
CA TYR A 311 6.61 8.73 9.92
C TYR A 311 8.13 8.71 9.70
N ALA A 312 8.70 7.59 9.28
CA ALA A 312 10.13 7.47 9.00
C ALA A 312 10.60 8.45 7.92
N ILE A 313 9.82 8.63 6.84
CA ILE A 313 10.12 9.65 5.82
C ILE A 313 10.10 11.04 6.42
N GLY A 314 9.09 11.36 7.25
CA GLY A 314 8.99 12.66 7.91
C GLY A 314 10.18 12.97 8.83
N THR A 315 10.79 11.95 9.45
CA THR A 315 12.01 12.11 10.26
C THR A 315 13.31 12.09 9.45
N GLY A 316 13.26 11.80 8.14
CA GLY A 316 14.42 11.71 7.26
C GLY A 316 14.96 10.30 7.06
N ALA A 317 14.37 9.28 7.71
CA ALA A 317 14.80 7.89 7.62
C ALA A 317 14.28 7.19 6.34
N VAL A 318 14.63 7.71 5.16
CA VAL A 318 14.15 7.18 3.88
C VAL A 318 14.57 5.71 3.69
N PHE A 319 15.82 5.36 4.03
CA PHE A 319 16.29 3.97 3.97
C PHE A 319 15.44 3.04 4.83
N ALA A 320 15.25 3.38 6.12
CA ALA A 320 14.46 2.58 7.05
C ALA A 320 13.01 2.41 6.56
N SER A 321 12.41 3.48 6.01
CA SER A 321 11.08 3.44 5.40
C SER A 321 11.00 2.43 4.25
N GLN A 322 11.94 2.48 3.30
CA GLN A 322 11.95 1.60 2.12
C GLN A 322 12.33 0.16 2.50
N PHE A 323 13.22 -0.03 3.46
CA PHE A 323 13.57 -1.36 3.97
C PHE A 323 12.41 -2.00 4.74
N HIS A 324 11.62 -1.17 5.44
CA HIS A 324 10.38 -1.67 6.05
C HIS A 324 9.30 -1.95 4.98
N LEU A 325 9.25 -1.19 3.89
CA LEU A 325 8.36 -1.47 2.75
C LEU A 325 8.69 -2.83 2.11
N LEU A 326 9.97 -3.18 1.93
CA LEU A 326 10.39 -4.51 1.48
C LEU A 326 9.88 -5.60 2.42
N SER A 327 10.20 -5.48 3.71
CA SER A 327 9.80 -6.44 4.74
C SER A 327 8.29 -6.59 4.84
N HIS A 328 7.57 -5.45 4.84
CA HIS A 328 6.12 -5.36 4.88
C HIS A 328 5.47 -6.07 3.69
N SER A 329 5.98 -5.86 2.49
CA SER A 329 5.44 -6.51 1.28
C SER A 329 5.47 -8.04 1.40
N ILE A 330 6.50 -8.59 2.00
CA ILE A 330 6.66 -10.03 2.17
C ILE A 330 5.72 -10.56 3.25
N PHE A 331 5.82 -10.03 4.48
CA PHE A 331 5.01 -10.59 5.57
C PHE A 331 3.52 -10.29 5.44
N LYS A 332 3.13 -9.19 4.77
CA LYS A 332 1.71 -8.92 4.49
C LYS A 332 1.14 -9.84 3.43
N ALA A 333 1.87 -10.11 2.35
CA ALA A 333 1.46 -11.12 1.39
C ALA A 333 1.26 -12.47 2.08
N LEU A 334 2.22 -12.89 2.91
CA LEU A 334 2.15 -14.13 3.69
C LEU A 334 0.90 -14.18 4.58
N LEU A 335 0.61 -13.10 5.33
CA LEU A 335 -0.53 -13.03 6.24
C LEU A 335 -1.87 -13.02 5.50
N PHE A 336 -2.02 -12.22 4.43
CA PHE A 336 -3.26 -12.20 3.68
C PHE A 336 -3.52 -13.52 2.95
N LEU A 337 -2.50 -14.10 2.31
CA LEU A 337 -2.67 -15.38 1.60
C LEU A 337 -2.95 -16.52 2.60
N SER A 338 -2.28 -16.58 3.74
CA SER A 338 -2.58 -17.58 4.76
C SER A 338 -3.96 -17.39 5.39
N ALA A 339 -4.40 -16.14 5.64
CA ALA A 339 -5.77 -15.85 6.04
C ALA A 339 -6.79 -16.28 4.97
N GLY A 340 -6.45 -16.13 3.69
CA GLY A 340 -7.26 -16.60 2.57
C GLY A 340 -7.47 -18.10 2.59
N ALA A 341 -6.42 -18.88 2.86
CA ALA A 341 -6.52 -20.32 3.00
C ALA A 341 -7.44 -20.71 4.18
N VAL A 342 -7.33 -20.01 5.32
CA VAL A 342 -8.24 -20.21 6.47
C VAL A 342 -9.70 -19.91 6.07
N ILE A 343 -9.95 -18.74 5.49
CA ILE A 343 -11.31 -18.31 5.11
C ILE A 343 -11.95 -19.28 4.11
N GLN A 344 -11.19 -19.74 3.11
CA GLN A 344 -11.68 -20.69 2.12
C GLN A 344 -12.03 -22.05 2.76
N SER A 345 -11.29 -22.46 3.79
CA SER A 345 -11.50 -23.73 4.48
C SER A 345 -12.70 -23.68 5.44
N VAL A 346 -12.93 -22.54 6.12
CA VAL A 346 -13.97 -22.42 7.18
C VAL A 346 -15.23 -21.71 6.68
N GLY A 347 -15.15 -20.98 5.56
CA GLY A 347 -16.27 -20.22 4.99
C GLY A 347 -16.64 -18.94 5.72
N THR A 348 -15.85 -18.49 6.70
CA THR A 348 -16.11 -17.24 7.45
C THR A 348 -14.86 -16.41 7.64
N ARG A 349 -15.03 -15.07 7.77
CA ARG A 349 -13.96 -14.11 8.13
C ARG A 349 -13.97 -13.77 9.62
N ASP A 350 -15.03 -14.12 10.37
CA ASP A 350 -15.16 -13.81 11.79
C ASP A 350 -14.30 -14.75 12.64
N MET A 351 -13.25 -14.21 13.24
CA MET A 351 -12.35 -14.98 14.11
C MET A 351 -13.05 -15.57 15.34
N ARG A 352 -14.20 -15.02 15.76
CA ARG A 352 -14.99 -15.56 16.88
C ARG A 352 -15.66 -16.88 16.55
N ALA A 353 -15.91 -17.13 15.26
CA ALA A 353 -16.48 -18.37 14.75
C ALA A 353 -15.42 -19.42 14.38
N MET A 354 -14.14 -19.11 14.57
CA MET A 354 -13.00 -20.02 14.35
C MET A 354 -12.60 -20.71 15.65
N GLY A 355 -11.37 -21.12 15.78
CA GLY A 355 -10.78 -21.75 16.96
C GLY A 355 -10.31 -23.17 16.66
N SER A 356 -9.22 -23.60 17.31
CA SER A 356 -8.61 -24.93 17.17
C SER A 356 -8.23 -25.37 15.74
N LEU A 357 -8.21 -24.44 14.76
CA LEU A 357 -7.83 -24.74 13.36
C LEU A 357 -6.38 -25.23 13.21
N GLY A 358 -5.55 -25.00 14.22
CA GLY A 358 -4.16 -25.41 14.18
C GLY A 358 -3.93 -26.93 14.12
N LYS A 359 -4.93 -27.74 14.46
CA LYS A 359 -4.87 -29.19 14.34
C LYS A 359 -5.18 -29.65 12.91
N ASP A 360 -6.13 -28.99 12.25
CA ASP A 360 -6.60 -29.37 10.91
C ASP A 360 -5.77 -28.70 9.80
N MET A 361 -5.18 -27.54 10.10
CA MET A 361 -4.36 -26.75 9.17
C MET A 361 -2.96 -26.44 9.74
N PRO A 362 -2.13 -27.45 10.03
CA PRO A 362 -0.84 -27.24 10.70
C PRO A 362 0.15 -26.43 9.85
N PHE A 363 0.15 -26.60 8.53
CA PHE A 363 1.02 -25.81 7.64
C PHE A 363 0.59 -24.34 7.63
N VAL A 364 -0.70 -24.04 7.40
CA VAL A 364 -1.21 -22.68 7.38
C VAL A 364 -1.03 -21.99 8.73
N ARG A 365 -1.23 -22.69 9.85
CA ARG A 365 -0.91 -22.18 11.18
C ARG A 365 0.54 -21.72 11.29
N THR A 366 1.48 -22.56 10.86
CA THR A 366 2.91 -22.26 10.96
C THR A 366 3.27 -21.02 10.14
N VAL A 367 2.83 -20.94 8.90
CA VAL A 367 3.16 -19.78 8.03
C VAL A 367 2.46 -18.49 8.49
N PHE A 368 1.25 -18.59 9.05
CA PHE A 368 0.56 -17.44 9.65
C PHE A 368 1.30 -16.91 10.89
N ILE A 369 1.78 -17.81 11.75
CA ILE A 369 2.60 -17.46 12.92
C ILE A 369 3.89 -16.77 12.48
N ILE A 370 4.58 -17.29 11.46
CA ILE A 370 5.78 -16.64 10.88
C ILE A 370 5.48 -15.20 10.43
N GLY A 371 4.36 -15.00 9.71
CA GLY A 371 3.92 -13.67 9.32
C GLY A 371 3.61 -12.74 10.50
N CYS A 372 2.99 -13.26 11.56
CA CYS A 372 2.71 -12.51 12.79
C CYS A 372 3.99 -12.17 13.58
N ILE A 373 4.99 -13.06 13.61
CA ILE A 373 6.32 -12.81 14.21
C ILE A 373 6.97 -11.61 13.50
N ALA A 374 6.96 -11.59 12.16
CA ALA A 374 7.50 -10.49 11.40
C ALA A 374 6.70 -9.19 11.62
N LEU A 375 5.37 -9.25 11.61
CA LEU A 375 4.50 -8.10 11.85
C LEU A 375 4.70 -7.50 13.25
N ALA A 376 4.82 -8.33 14.28
CA ALA A 376 5.08 -7.90 15.64
C ALA A 376 6.47 -7.27 15.82
N GLY A 377 7.42 -7.59 14.93
CA GLY A 377 8.81 -7.15 15.04
C GLY A 377 9.59 -7.97 16.06
N LEU A 378 9.47 -9.29 16.00
CA LEU A 378 10.27 -10.20 16.82
C LEU A 378 11.60 -10.52 16.14
N PRO A 379 12.69 -10.69 16.90
CA PRO A 379 14.02 -11.01 16.36
C PRO A 379 14.00 -12.17 15.36
N ILE A 380 15.00 -12.21 14.47
CA ILE A 380 15.19 -13.18 13.38
C ILE A 380 14.32 -12.89 12.13
N ALA A 381 13.12 -12.29 12.28
CA ALA A 381 12.27 -11.95 11.15
C ALA A 381 12.64 -10.57 10.57
N ASN A 382 12.43 -10.41 9.26
CA ASN A 382 12.74 -9.17 8.54
C ASN A 382 12.01 -7.93 9.11
N GLY A 383 10.81 -8.14 9.66
CA GLY A 383 10.03 -7.07 10.27
C GLY A 383 10.68 -6.47 11.52
N PHE A 384 11.48 -7.24 12.26
CA PHE A 384 12.25 -6.74 13.39
C PHE A 384 13.29 -5.71 12.91
N PHE A 385 14.21 -6.12 12.06
CA PHE A 385 15.32 -5.27 11.62
C PHE A 385 14.83 -3.98 10.98
N SER A 386 13.80 -4.06 10.15
CA SER A 386 13.28 -2.89 9.45
C SER A 386 12.47 -1.95 10.34
N LYS A 387 11.71 -2.47 11.32
CA LYS A 387 10.94 -1.63 12.26
C LYS A 387 11.85 -0.97 13.28
N GLU A 388 12.86 -1.69 13.78
CA GLU A 388 13.81 -1.15 14.76
C GLU A 388 14.59 0.01 14.17
N LEU A 389 15.02 -0.04 12.91
CA LEU A 389 15.65 1.10 12.23
C LEU A 389 14.75 2.35 12.22
N ILE A 390 13.43 2.18 12.04
CA ILE A 390 12.49 3.31 12.12
C ILE A 390 12.43 3.86 13.54
N LEU A 391 12.34 2.98 14.54
CA LEU A 391 12.23 3.38 15.94
C LEU A 391 13.54 4.02 16.44
N GLU A 392 14.69 3.48 16.08
CA GLU A 392 16.00 4.02 16.42
C GLU A 392 16.19 5.42 15.85
N HIS A 393 15.95 5.59 14.56
CA HIS A 393 16.03 6.91 13.92
C HIS A 393 15.04 7.89 14.54
N GLY A 394 13.82 7.43 14.85
CA GLY A 394 12.82 8.23 15.53
C GLY A 394 13.23 8.62 16.96
N PHE A 395 13.94 7.76 17.67
CA PHE A 395 14.47 8.05 19.01
C PHE A 395 15.43 9.24 19.01
N VAL A 396 16.26 9.34 17.96
CA VAL A 396 17.28 10.39 17.81
C VAL A 396 16.70 11.68 17.18
N HIS A 397 15.84 11.56 16.15
CA HIS A 397 15.48 12.68 15.26
C HIS A 397 14.03 13.15 15.39
N SER A 398 13.22 12.57 16.30
CA SER A 398 11.85 13.03 16.51
C SER A 398 11.61 13.53 17.93
N PRO A 399 10.53 14.31 18.15
CA PRO A 399 10.12 14.66 19.49
C PRO A 399 9.85 13.41 20.35
N ARG A 400 10.28 13.41 21.61
CA ARG A 400 10.15 12.25 22.51
C ARG A 400 8.74 11.70 22.60
N TRP A 401 7.73 12.56 22.60
CA TRP A 401 6.32 12.14 22.63
C TRP A 401 5.93 11.36 21.38
N ALA A 402 6.42 11.75 20.19
CA ALA A 402 6.15 11.06 18.94
C ALA A 402 6.79 9.68 18.92
N TYR A 403 8.04 9.57 19.37
CA TYR A 403 8.71 8.28 19.56
C TYR A 403 7.94 7.36 20.51
N LEU A 404 7.51 7.87 21.68
CA LEU A 404 6.74 7.10 22.66
C LEU A 404 5.42 6.58 22.07
N CYS A 405 4.73 7.39 21.30
CA CYS A 405 3.54 6.96 20.59
C CYS A 405 3.84 5.81 19.61
N MET A 406 4.90 5.92 18.81
CA MET A 406 5.30 4.85 17.88
C MET A 406 5.66 3.56 18.64
N LEU A 407 6.33 3.67 19.77
CA LEU A 407 6.68 2.55 20.63
C LEU A 407 5.43 1.86 21.20
N ILE A 408 4.44 2.62 21.68
CA ILE A 408 3.14 2.09 22.12
C ILE A 408 2.45 1.35 20.97
N GLY A 409 2.48 1.91 19.76
CA GLY A 409 1.96 1.27 18.55
C GLY A 409 2.60 -0.09 18.27
N ALA A 410 3.90 -0.26 18.55
CA ALA A 410 4.59 -1.55 18.43
C ALA A 410 4.03 -2.58 19.42
N GLY A 411 3.77 -2.19 20.67
CA GLY A 411 3.13 -3.04 21.68
C GLY A 411 1.70 -3.45 21.30
N ILE A 412 0.90 -2.51 20.78
CA ILE A 412 -0.45 -2.81 20.27
C ILE A 412 -0.37 -3.77 19.07
N THR A 413 0.65 -3.64 18.21
CA THR A 413 0.90 -4.55 17.09
C THR A 413 1.16 -5.98 17.58
N ALA A 414 1.99 -6.15 18.60
CA ALA A 414 2.23 -7.44 19.21
C ALA A 414 0.95 -8.04 19.81
N LEU A 415 0.17 -7.21 20.53
CA LEU A 415 -1.08 -7.61 21.16
C LEU A 415 -2.11 -8.14 20.15
N TYR A 416 -2.40 -7.41 19.07
CA TYR A 416 -3.37 -7.91 18.09
C TYR A 416 -2.83 -9.09 17.26
N SER A 417 -1.52 -9.21 17.06
CA SER A 417 -0.91 -10.36 16.37
C SER A 417 -1.14 -11.65 17.15
N VAL A 418 -0.89 -11.64 18.46
CA VAL A 418 -1.17 -12.79 19.35
C VAL A 418 -2.66 -13.08 19.43
N ARG A 419 -3.49 -12.02 19.49
CA ARG A 419 -4.95 -12.18 19.48
C ARG A 419 -5.42 -12.92 18.24
N MET A 420 -4.96 -12.56 17.04
CA MET A 420 -5.32 -13.24 15.79
C MET A 420 -4.88 -14.71 15.82
N ILE A 421 -3.63 -15.01 16.20
CA ILE A 421 -3.13 -16.38 16.32
C ILE A 421 -4.00 -17.19 17.29
N SER A 422 -4.26 -16.64 18.46
CA SER A 422 -5.01 -17.32 19.53
C SER A 422 -6.46 -17.62 19.11
N MET A 423 -7.15 -16.65 18.49
CA MET A 423 -8.55 -16.82 18.10
C MET A 423 -8.75 -17.77 16.92
N ILE A 424 -7.82 -17.83 15.99
CA ILE A 424 -7.93 -18.64 14.78
C ILE A 424 -7.48 -20.07 15.03
N PHE A 425 -6.29 -20.26 15.59
CA PHE A 425 -5.63 -21.56 15.61
C PHE A 425 -5.68 -22.30 16.95
N TYR A 426 -6.08 -21.63 18.02
CA TYR A 426 -6.14 -22.19 19.36
C TYR A 426 -7.53 -21.99 19.98
N GLY A 427 -7.75 -22.55 21.19
CA GLY A 427 -9.02 -22.50 21.88
C GLY A 427 -9.99 -23.62 21.47
N GLU A 428 -11.28 -23.41 21.74
CA GLU A 428 -12.33 -24.39 21.44
C GLU A 428 -12.71 -24.37 19.95
N ARG A 429 -12.98 -25.56 19.39
CA ARG A 429 -13.47 -25.71 18.01
C ARG A 429 -14.90 -25.16 17.88
N LYS A 430 -15.11 -24.26 16.93
CA LYS A 430 -16.43 -23.62 16.69
C LYS A 430 -16.98 -23.83 15.28
N TYR A 431 -16.24 -24.50 14.40
CA TYR A 431 -16.67 -24.85 13.03
C TYR A 431 -17.06 -26.32 12.96
N ILE A 432 -17.97 -26.67 12.04
CA ILE A 432 -18.61 -27.99 11.96
C ILE A 432 -17.90 -28.89 10.95
N GLU A 433 -17.37 -28.36 9.84
CA GLU A 433 -16.82 -29.12 8.75
C GLU A 433 -15.32 -29.44 8.94
N ALA A 434 -14.92 -30.63 8.47
CA ALA A 434 -13.51 -31.01 8.38
C ALA A 434 -12.83 -30.15 7.31
N THR A 435 -11.79 -29.42 7.69
CA THR A 435 -11.05 -28.53 6.81
C THR A 435 -9.80 -29.23 6.27
N ASN A 436 -9.48 -28.97 5.00
CA ASN A 436 -8.23 -29.39 4.40
C ASN A 436 -7.18 -28.29 4.51
N ASP A 437 -5.93 -28.67 4.76
CA ASP A 437 -4.79 -27.73 4.72
C ASP A 437 -4.55 -27.22 3.29
N ALA A 438 -3.67 -26.21 3.14
CA ALA A 438 -3.44 -25.53 1.86
C ALA A 438 -3.04 -26.51 0.72
N PRO A 439 -3.65 -26.40 -0.46
CA PRO A 439 -3.29 -27.17 -1.65
C PRO A 439 -1.92 -26.73 -2.23
N PRO A 440 -1.36 -27.49 -3.20
CA PRO A 440 0.04 -27.35 -3.63
C PRO A 440 0.45 -25.97 -4.12
N ALA A 441 -0.33 -25.29 -4.98
CA ALA A 441 0.04 -23.96 -5.48
C ALA A 441 0.03 -22.91 -4.37
N MET A 442 -0.91 -23.00 -3.44
CA MET A 442 -0.90 -22.15 -2.24
C MET A 442 0.33 -22.42 -1.38
N ARG A 443 0.71 -23.69 -1.16
CA ARG A 443 1.89 -24.06 -0.37
C ARG A 443 3.17 -23.49 -0.97
N VAL A 444 3.34 -23.54 -2.28
CA VAL A 444 4.52 -22.96 -2.96
C VAL A 444 4.65 -21.47 -2.63
N SER A 445 3.59 -20.70 -2.82
CA SER A 445 3.61 -19.25 -2.56
C SER A 445 3.85 -18.94 -1.08
N LEU A 446 3.17 -19.63 -0.17
CA LEU A 446 3.29 -19.42 1.27
C LEU A 446 4.69 -19.85 1.80
N SER A 447 5.26 -20.95 1.31
CA SER A 447 6.62 -21.37 1.69
C SER A 447 7.68 -20.40 1.21
N THR A 448 7.57 -19.92 -0.03
CA THR A 448 8.51 -18.93 -0.60
C THR A 448 8.48 -17.62 0.21
N LEU A 449 7.28 -17.12 0.53
CA LEU A 449 7.14 -15.91 1.34
C LEU A 449 7.64 -16.12 2.78
N SER A 450 7.41 -17.30 3.37
CA SER A 450 7.91 -17.64 4.71
C SER A 450 9.44 -17.67 4.75
N LEU A 451 10.08 -18.26 3.73
CA LEU A 451 11.53 -18.24 3.61
C LEU A 451 12.06 -16.80 3.47
N ALA A 452 11.39 -15.98 2.65
CA ALA A 452 11.76 -14.58 2.44
C ALA A 452 11.68 -13.75 3.73
N VAL A 453 10.78 -14.06 4.68
CA VAL A 453 10.72 -13.40 6.00
C VAL A 453 12.04 -13.56 6.75
N PHE A 454 12.70 -14.70 6.65
CA PHE A 454 13.95 -14.96 7.37
C PHE A 454 15.22 -14.57 6.61
N THR A 455 15.13 -14.36 5.30
CA THR A 455 16.33 -14.17 4.47
C THR A 455 16.51 -12.74 3.96
N THR A 456 15.44 -11.96 3.79
CA THR A 456 15.53 -10.65 3.13
C THR A 456 16.27 -9.58 3.95
N TRP A 457 16.29 -9.68 5.28
CA TRP A 457 17.09 -8.76 6.10
C TRP A 457 18.61 -8.94 5.91
N LEU A 458 19.07 -10.13 5.50
CA LEU A 458 20.47 -10.38 5.14
C LEU A 458 20.91 -9.58 3.90
N MET A 459 19.96 -9.04 3.15
CA MET A 459 20.22 -8.22 1.97
C MET A 459 20.31 -6.72 2.29
N ALA A 460 20.30 -6.30 3.56
CA ALA A 460 20.28 -4.89 3.95
C ALA A 460 21.38 -4.06 3.29
N GLY A 461 22.64 -4.56 3.25
CA GLY A 461 23.74 -3.88 2.59
C GLY A 461 23.57 -3.79 1.07
N ALA A 462 23.17 -4.88 0.42
CA ALA A 462 22.87 -4.87 -1.02
C ALA A 462 21.70 -3.94 -1.35
N PHE A 463 20.69 -3.90 -0.49
CA PHE A 463 19.55 -3.01 -0.62
C PHE A 463 19.94 -1.54 -0.43
N GLY A 464 20.81 -1.22 0.53
CA GLY A 464 21.38 0.11 0.69
C GLY A 464 22.16 0.57 -0.54
N ASN A 465 23.00 -0.31 -1.09
CA ASN A 465 23.73 -0.04 -2.33
C ASN A 465 22.80 0.16 -3.53
N LEU A 466 21.72 -0.61 -3.63
CA LEU A 466 20.70 -0.43 -4.66
C LEU A 466 20.03 0.95 -4.56
N LEU A 467 19.61 1.33 -3.35
CA LEU A 467 18.95 2.61 -3.14
C LEU A 467 19.89 3.82 -3.30
N SER A 468 21.18 3.67 -3.01
CA SER A 468 22.18 4.73 -3.25
C SER A 468 22.36 5.05 -4.74
N ASN A 469 22.04 4.11 -5.63
CA ASN A 469 21.94 4.29 -7.08
C ASN A 469 20.59 4.88 -7.53
N SER A 470 19.75 5.34 -6.62
CA SER A 470 18.58 6.15 -6.92
C SER A 470 19.03 7.52 -7.44
N LEU A 471 18.08 8.34 -7.89
CA LEU A 471 18.38 9.69 -8.38
C LEU A 471 19.38 10.41 -7.46
N PRO A 472 20.32 11.22 -7.98
CA PRO A 472 21.57 11.65 -7.30
C PRO A 472 21.36 12.53 -6.06
N PHE A 473 20.16 12.62 -5.52
CA PHE A 473 19.78 13.44 -4.38
C PHE A 473 19.47 12.64 -3.12
N HIS A 474 19.48 11.29 -3.19
CA HIS A 474 19.31 10.46 -2.00
C HIS A 474 20.67 10.19 -1.34
N GLN A 475 20.90 10.80 -0.19
CA GLN A 475 21.99 10.39 0.70
C GLN A 475 21.50 9.21 1.54
N ILE A 476 21.83 8.01 1.14
CA ILE A 476 21.45 6.79 1.84
C ILE A 476 22.71 6.18 2.45
N GLN A 477 22.71 6.04 3.77
CA GLN A 477 23.77 5.30 4.46
C GLN A 477 23.65 3.81 4.11
N THR A 478 24.74 3.24 3.60
CA THR A 478 24.82 1.80 3.34
C THR A 478 25.26 1.11 4.62
N LEU A 479 24.34 0.36 5.24
CA LEU A 479 24.64 -0.45 6.42
C LEU A 479 24.99 -1.86 5.98
N LYS A 480 26.14 -2.38 6.41
CA LYS A 480 26.45 -3.80 6.29
C LYS A 480 25.60 -4.59 7.28
N VAL A 481 25.42 -5.88 7.03
CA VAL A 481 24.58 -6.74 7.87
C VAL A 481 25.14 -6.87 9.28
N ASP A 482 26.46 -6.99 9.42
CA ASP A 482 27.16 -7.04 10.69
C ASP A 482 27.02 -5.72 11.46
N GLU A 483 27.18 -4.58 10.79
CA GLU A 483 26.94 -3.24 11.34
C GLU A 483 25.49 -3.11 11.80
N LEU A 484 24.51 -3.48 10.95
CA LEU A 484 23.09 -3.44 11.28
C LEU A 484 22.77 -4.23 12.56
N VAL A 485 23.33 -5.45 12.69
CA VAL A 485 23.05 -6.30 13.87
C VAL A 485 23.72 -5.72 15.11
N LEU A 486 24.95 -5.23 15.00
CA LEU A 486 25.68 -4.64 16.14
C LEU A 486 25.04 -3.35 16.60
N ASP A 487 24.63 -2.47 15.69
CA ASP A 487 23.98 -1.20 16.00
C ASP A 487 22.65 -1.44 16.70
N LEU A 488 21.82 -2.37 16.22
CA LEU A 488 20.55 -2.71 16.86
C LEU A 488 20.71 -3.35 18.23
N ILE A 489 21.73 -4.18 18.44
CA ILE A 489 22.00 -4.77 19.77
C ILE A 489 22.51 -3.70 20.74
N ALA A 490 23.30 -2.75 20.26
CA ALA A 490 23.83 -1.66 21.09
C ALA A 490 22.79 -0.57 21.38
N ALA A 491 21.77 -0.40 20.54
CA ALA A 491 20.78 0.65 20.68
C ALA A 491 19.81 0.43 21.87
N PRO A 492 19.72 1.36 22.83
CA PRO A 492 18.75 1.27 23.92
C PRO A 492 17.28 1.23 23.45
N SER A 493 16.99 1.87 22.30
CA SER A 493 15.68 1.87 21.66
C SER A 493 15.20 0.46 21.35
N THR A 494 16.06 -0.43 20.89
CA THR A 494 15.75 -1.82 20.55
C THR A 494 15.29 -2.61 21.77
N TRP A 495 16.00 -2.51 22.91
CA TRP A 495 15.63 -3.19 24.14
C TRP A 495 14.30 -2.67 24.69
N LEU A 496 14.07 -1.36 24.57
CA LEU A 496 12.81 -0.75 24.99
C LEU A 496 11.64 -1.23 24.09
N ALA A 497 11.86 -1.33 22.78
CA ALA A 497 10.87 -1.86 21.86
C ALA A 497 10.55 -3.34 22.13
N LEU A 498 11.57 -4.17 22.35
CA LEU A 498 11.39 -5.57 22.71
C LEU A 498 10.62 -5.73 24.04
N LEU A 499 10.92 -4.88 25.05
CA LEU A 499 10.17 -4.87 26.31
C LEU A 499 8.69 -4.55 26.07
N ILE A 500 8.38 -3.54 25.29
CA ILE A 500 7.00 -3.15 24.98
C ILE A 500 6.27 -4.22 24.16
N VAL A 501 6.94 -4.86 23.21
CA VAL A 501 6.41 -6.02 22.48
C VAL A 501 6.09 -7.17 23.45
N LEU A 502 7.00 -7.47 24.37
CA LEU A 502 6.78 -8.49 25.41
C LEU A 502 5.58 -8.13 26.32
N ILE A 503 5.45 -6.88 26.72
CA ILE A 503 4.29 -6.40 27.48
C ILE A 503 2.99 -6.62 26.68
N GLY A 504 2.98 -6.34 25.38
CA GLY A 504 1.84 -6.62 24.52
C GLY A 504 1.44 -8.11 24.50
N PHE A 505 2.42 -9.02 24.41
CA PHE A 505 2.19 -10.47 24.52
C PHE A 505 1.63 -10.86 25.88
N LEU A 506 2.23 -10.37 26.96
CA LEU A 506 1.81 -10.66 28.34
C LEU A 506 0.39 -10.14 28.60
N PHE A 507 0.05 -8.98 28.07
CA PHE A 507 -1.29 -8.40 28.21
C PHE A 507 -2.39 -9.32 27.67
N TRP A 508 -2.16 -9.94 26.50
CA TRP A 508 -3.11 -10.92 25.94
C TRP A 508 -3.20 -12.19 26.78
N THR A 509 -2.08 -12.72 27.25
CA THR A 509 -2.07 -13.95 28.08
C THR A 509 -2.73 -13.73 29.44
N LEU A 510 -2.58 -12.55 30.01
CA LEU A 510 -3.15 -12.15 31.31
C LEU A 510 -4.55 -11.50 31.21
N ARG A 511 -5.15 -11.43 30.01
CA ARG A 511 -6.43 -10.71 29.77
C ARG A 511 -7.57 -11.12 30.70
N THR A 512 -7.63 -12.38 31.09
CA THR A 512 -8.66 -12.88 32.02
C THR A 512 -8.48 -12.32 33.43
N ARG A 513 -7.24 -12.16 33.89
CA ARG A 513 -6.90 -11.56 35.17
C ARG A 513 -7.06 -10.02 35.16
N LEU A 514 -6.89 -9.41 33.99
CA LEU A 514 -7.01 -7.97 33.78
C LEU A 514 -8.43 -7.52 33.38
N ARG A 515 -9.45 -8.37 33.56
CA ARG A 515 -10.82 -8.13 33.09
C ARG A 515 -11.44 -6.84 33.65
N SER A 516 -11.15 -6.48 34.88
CA SER A 516 -11.63 -5.23 35.50
C SER A 516 -11.01 -3.99 34.82
N LEU A 517 -9.71 -4.04 34.52
CA LEU A 517 -9.01 -2.97 33.80
C LEU A 517 -9.52 -2.85 32.37
N LEU A 518 -9.76 -3.97 31.69
CA LEU A 518 -10.34 -4.00 30.36
C LEU A 518 -11.75 -3.42 30.32
N GLY A 519 -12.56 -3.62 31.38
CA GLY A 519 -13.85 -2.98 31.55
C GLY A 519 -13.79 -1.45 31.61
N ALA A 520 -12.76 -0.90 32.25
CA ALA A 520 -12.54 0.55 32.28
C ALA A 520 -12.15 1.14 30.92
N LEU A 521 -11.62 0.33 30.01
CA LEU A 521 -11.28 0.73 28.61
C LEU A 521 -12.45 0.59 27.64
N GLN A 522 -13.65 0.17 28.09
CA GLN A 522 -14.81 -0.02 27.22
C GLN A 522 -15.17 1.22 26.36
N PRO A 523 -15.09 2.48 26.87
CA PRO A 523 -15.34 3.66 26.02
C PRO A 523 -14.34 3.80 24.88
N LEU A 524 -13.08 3.43 25.10
CA LEU A 524 -12.05 3.43 24.04
C LEU A 524 -12.33 2.32 23.02
N VAL A 525 -12.77 1.14 23.47
CA VAL A 525 -13.14 0.03 22.58
C VAL A 525 -14.31 0.44 21.68
N SER A 526 -15.36 1.01 22.25
CA SER A 526 -16.51 1.48 21.46
C SER A 526 -16.14 2.58 20.46
N LEU A 527 -15.23 3.49 20.83
CA LEU A 527 -14.73 4.52 19.93
C LEU A 527 -13.91 3.91 18.76
N THR A 528 -13.08 2.89 19.06
CA THR A 528 -12.31 2.18 18.02
C THR A 528 -13.19 1.35 17.09
N GLU A 529 -14.23 0.69 17.61
CA GLU A 529 -15.22 -0.03 16.83
C GLU A 529 -16.04 0.92 15.91
N ALA A 530 -16.31 2.13 16.38
CA ALA A 530 -16.92 3.21 15.58
C ALA A 530 -15.94 3.87 14.60
N GLY A 531 -14.68 3.39 14.51
CA GLY A 531 -13.66 3.94 13.61
C GLY A 531 -13.32 5.40 13.88
N PHE A 532 -13.33 5.82 15.16
CA PHE A 532 -13.04 7.20 15.59
C PHE A 532 -13.90 8.28 14.90
N GLY A 533 -15.07 7.92 14.38
CA GLY A 533 -15.96 8.87 13.70
C GLY A 533 -15.60 9.19 12.24
N PHE A 534 -14.57 8.59 11.67
CA PHE A 534 -14.18 8.87 10.29
C PHE A 534 -15.22 8.44 9.25
N GLU A 535 -15.99 7.38 9.53
CA GLU A 535 -17.08 6.98 8.64
C GLU A 535 -18.26 7.98 8.68
N GLN A 536 -18.57 8.52 9.85
CA GLN A 536 -19.56 9.60 10.01
C GLN A 536 -19.12 10.87 9.27
N MET A 537 -17.85 11.21 9.34
CA MET A 537 -17.26 12.33 8.57
C MET A 537 -17.45 12.12 7.06
N ASN A 538 -17.14 10.92 6.54
CA ASN A 538 -17.33 10.60 5.13
C ASN A 538 -18.80 10.67 4.72
N GLN A 539 -19.71 10.15 5.54
CA GLN A 539 -21.16 10.25 5.30
C GLN A 539 -21.63 11.71 5.29
N GLY A 540 -21.07 12.56 6.16
CA GLY A 540 -21.31 14.00 6.15
C GLY A 540 -20.88 14.64 4.83
N VAL A 541 -19.70 14.34 4.32
CA VAL A 541 -19.21 14.81 3.01
C VAL A 541 -20.17 14.38 1.88
N VAL A 542 -20.57 13.10 1.88
CA VAL A 542 -21.53 12.58 0.89
C VAL A 542 -22.88 13.30 0.96
N GLN A 543 -23.39 13.57 2.17
CA GLN A 543 -24.66 14.29 2.35
C GLN A 543 -24.56 15.74 1.85
N VAL A 544 -23.47 16.45 2.19
CA VAL A 544 -23.23 17.81 1.69
C VAL A 544 -23.15 17.80 0.16
N THR A 545 -22.42 16.85 -0.43
CA THR A 545 -22.31 16.73 -1.89
C THR A 545 -23.67 16.46 -2.55
N LYS A 546 -24.48 15.57 -1.97
CA LYS A 546 -25.86 15.31 -2.45
C LYS A 546 -26.74 16.55 -2.33
N HIS A 547 -26.63 17.29 -1.24
CA HIS A 547 -27.39 18.53 -1.04
C HIS A 547 -26.99 19.60 -2.06
N LEU A 548 -25.70 19.83 -2.27
CA LEU A 548 -25.19 20.74 -3.31
C LEU A 548 -25.65 20.30 -4.70
N SER A 549 -25.55 19.00 -5.00
CA SER A 549 -26.06 18.44 -6.26
C SER A 549 -27.55 18.68 -6.46
N SER A 550 -28.35 18.55 -5.40
CA SER A 550 -29.78 18.82 -5.46
C SER A 550 -30.11 20.31 -5.75
N ILE A 551 -29.34 21.23 -5.15
CA ILE A 551 -29.45 22.67 -5.43
C ILE A 551 -29.07 22.95 -6.89
N LEU A 552 -27.95 22.41 -7.36
CA LEU A 552 -27.53 22.58 -8.76
C LEU A 552 -28.53 21.96 -9.75
N ARG A 553 -29.19 20.87 -9.37
CA ARG A 553 -30.25 20.23 -10.20
C ARG A 553 -31.45 21.15 -10.40
N ILE A 554 -31.75 22.02 -9.45
CA ILE A 554 -32.85 22.98 -9.59
C ILE A 554 -32.61 23.96 -10.73
N THR A 555 -31.32 24.27 -11.01
CA THR A 555 -30.90 25.15 -12.13
C THR A 555 -31.06 24.45 -13.50
N GLN A 556 -31.16 23.12 -13.53
CA GLN A 556 -31.39 22.32 -14.73
C GLN A 556 -32.87 21.96 -14.88
N THR A 557 -33.66 22.88 -15.36
CA THR A 557 -35.15 22.76 -15.45
C THR A 557 -35.64 21.75 -16.51
N GLY A 558 -34.72 21.14 -17.28
CA GLY A 558 -35.07 20.29 -18.44
C GLY A 558 -35.60 21.08 -19.64
N GLN A 559 -35.81 22.38 -19.49
CA GLN A 559 -36.22 23.29 -20.57
C GLN A 559 -34.97 23.83 -21.27
N LEU A 560 -34.80 23.49 -22.55
CA LEU A 560 -33.63 23.85 -23.34
C LEU A 560 -33.32 25.36 -23.27
N ASN A 561 -34.36 26.19 -23.32
CA ASN A 561 -34.24 27.64 -23.32
C ASN A 561 -33.61 28.20 -22.03
N TRP A 562 -33.95 27.67 -20.84
CA TRP A 562 -33.39 28.11 -19.58
C TRP A 562 -31.93 27.64 -19.40
N ASN A 563 -31.63 26.43 -19.89
CA ASN A 563 -30.26 25.94 -19.87
C ASN A 563 -29.34 26.76 -20.80
N VAL A 564 -29.82 27.17 -21.96
CA VAL A 564 -29.10 28.07 -22.87
C VAL A 564 -28.87 29.44 -22.22
N VAL A 565 -29.88 30.01 -21.57
CA VAL A 565 -29.73 31.29 -20.83
C VAL A 565 -28.67 31.18 -19.73
N GLY A 566 -28.64 30.06 -19.00
CA GLY A 566 -27.61 29.81 -17.98
C GLY A 566 -26.20 29.72 -18.56
N ILE A 567 -26.03 29.01 -19.68
CA ILE A 567 -24.74 28.87 -20.38
C ILE A 567 -24.27 30.24 -20.91
N VAL A 568 -25.15 30.97 -21.60
CA VAL A 568 -24.83 32.29 -22.15
C VAL A 568 -24.53 33.28 -21.05
N GLY A 569 -25.29 33.30 -19.95
CA GLY A 569 -25.06 34.12 -18.77
C GLY A 569 -23.69 33.83 -18.12
N GLY A 570 -23.36 32.55 -17.92
CA GLY A 570 -22.05 32.13 -17.42
C GLY A 570 -20.91 32.55 -18.34
N LEU A 571 -21.06 32.40 -19.65
CA LEU A 571 -20.07 32.85 -20.64
C LEU A 571 -19.88 34.38 -20.59
N CYS A 572 -20.97 35.13 -20.51
CA CYS A 572 -20.91 36.59 -20.38
C CYS A 572 -20.16 37.04 -19.10
N ILE A 573 -20.41 36.36 -17.97
CA ILE A 573 -19.70 36.65 -16.71
C ILE A 573 -18.20 36.37 -16.86
N VAL A 574 -17.83 35.21 -17.42
CA VAL A 574 -16.41 34.85 -17.66
C VAL A 574 -15.74 35.84 -18.59
N LEU A 575 -16.38 36.22 -19.70
CA LEU A 575 -15.85 37.20 -20.63
C LEU A 575 -15.70 38.58 -20.01
N THR A 576 -16.64 38.96 -19.15
CA THR A 576 -16.58 40.27 -18.45
C THR A 576 -15.42 40.27 -17.44
N LEU A 577 -15.25 39.20 -16.68
CA LEU A 577 -14.10 39.07 -15.76
C LEU A 577 -12.77 39.09 -16.49
N LEU A 578 -12.66 38.37 -17.60
CA LEU A 578 -11.47 38.39 -18.44
C LEU A 578 -11.20 39.77 -19.06
N ALA A 579 -12.25 40.49 -19.45
CA ALA A 579 -12.12 41.86 -19.99
C ALA A 579 -11.68 42.90 -18.91
N TRP A 580 -12.01 42.65 -17.65
CA TRP A 580 -11.58 43.49 -16.51
C TRP A 580 -10.20 43.06 -15.95
N GLY A 581 -9.56 42.00 -16.51
CA GLY A 581 -8.21 41.59 -16.13
C GLY A 581 -8.15 40.85 -14.77
N VAL A 582 -9.25 40.25 -14.37
CA VAL A 582 -9.32 39.40 -13.18
C VAL A 582 -9.20 37.91 -13.57
#